data_39be902628dadd309db428f1ac8c5375
#
_entry.id   39be902628dadd309db428f1ac8c5375
#
_cell.length_a   1.000
_cell.length_b   1.000
_cell.length_c   1.000
_cell.angle_alpha   90.00
_cell.angle_beta   90.00
_cell.angle_gamma   90.00
#
_symmetry.space_group_name_H-M   'P 1'
#
loop_
_entity.id
_entity.type
_entity.pdbx_description
1 polymer ?
#
loop_
_entity_poly.entity_id
_entity_poly.type
_entity_poly.pdbx_seq_one_letter_code
_entity_poly.pdbx_strand_id
1 'polypeptide(L)'
;MKDLVLKEDLEFILDKAFREGKFNHSTVLVTGATGLVGSLIVKSILYANQALNAQITVLASVRNLEKATDTFADFSNESLIFVTDSLLSPLHFDQTIDFIVHTASITASKEMVENPTGVLLTAFESTKNLLEYVKVHPSCKMVYISSMEYYGQVTDDYTNVTEDKLGYIDLSKPRSCYPESKRVCEALCNAYVVQYNLNVCSARLAQTFGAGVPLSDNRVFAQFAKSA
;
A
#
# COMPACT_ATOMS: atom_id res chain seq x y z
N MET A 1 5.22 -17.03 16.57
CA MET A 1 6.02 -16.08 15.75
C MET A 1 7.48 -16.14 16.20
N LYS A 2 8.41 -16.47 15.28
CA LYS A 2 9.84 -16.63 15.58
C LYS A 2 10.65 -15.33 15.43
N ASP A 3 10.15 -14.40 14.62
CA ASP A 3 10.77 -13.10 14.38
C ASP A 3 10.40 -12.14 15.51
N LEU A 4 11.37 -11.81 16.36
CA LEU A 4 11.17 -10.94 17.53
C LEU A 4 10.97 -9.47 17.12
N VAL A 5 11.67 -9.00 16.07
CA VAL A 5 11.52 -7.63 15.57
C VAL A 5 10.12 -7.43 15.01
N LEU A 6 9.65 -8.35 14.17
CA LEU A 6 8.28 -8.30 13.67
C LEU A 6 7.25 -8.32 14.81
N LYS A 7 7.50 -9.11 15.87
CA LYS A 7 6.60 -9.15 17.02
C LYS A 7 6.53 -7.80 17.73
N GLU A 8 7.65 -7.16 17.99
CA GLU A 8 7.73 -5.83 18.62
C GLU A 8 6.99 -4.78 17.77
N ASP A 9 7.21 -4.79 16.43
CA ASP A 9 6.49 -3.92 15.50
C ASP A 9 4.98 -4.11 15.56
N LEU A 10 4.51 -5.37 15.56
CA LEU A 10 3.09 -5.70 15.63
C LEU A 10 2.45 -5.29 16.97
N GLU A 11 3.17 -5.46 18.09
CA GLU A 11 2.71 -5.03 19.42
C GLU A 11 2.61 -3.49 19.47
N PHE A 12 3.59 -2.78 18.93
CA PHE A 12 3.55 -1.32 18.84
C PHE A 12 2.37 -0.83 17.99
N ILE A 13 2.14 -1.44 16.82
CA ILE A 13 1.03 -1.10 15.93
C ILE A 13 -0.31 -1.41 16.59
N LEU A 14 -0.41 -2.55 17.29
CA LEU A 14 -1.61 -2.95 18.04
C LEU A 14 -2.01 -1.85 19.03
N ASP A 15 -1.05 -1.35 19.82
CA ASP A 15 -1.27 -0.32 20.83
C ASP A 15 -1.71 1.01 20.23
N LYS A 16 -1.18 1.38 19.08
CA LYS A 16 -1.44 2.67 18.44
C LYS A 16 -2.70 2.69 17.59
N ALA A 17 -3.04 1.58 16.93
CA ALA A 17 -4.09 1.57 15.91
C ALA A 17 -5.35 0.80 16.29
N PHE A 18 -5.24 -0.27 17.10
CA PHE A 18 -6.34 -1.23 17.25
C PHE A 18 -7.00 -1.23 18.62
N ARG A 19 -6.36 -0.76 19.70
CA ARG A 19 -6.94 -0.81 21.06
C ARG A 19 -8.27 -0.08 21.22
N GLU A 20 -8.50 0.95 20.43
CA GLU A 20 -9.78 1.69 20.48
C GLU A 20 -10.93 0.98 19.76
N GLY A 21 -10.68 -0.13 19.11
CA GLY A 21 -11.71 -0.95 18.44
C GLY A 21 -12.35 -0.31 17.20
N LYS A 22 -11.77 0.75 16.66
CA LYS A 22 -12.34 1.50 15.49
C LYS A 22 -12.50 0.65 14.23
N PHE A 23 -11.75 -0.44 14.12
CA PHE A 23 -11.76 -1.33 12.97
C PHE A 23 -12.48 -2.66 13.25
N ASN A 24 -12.99 -2.88 14.48
CA ASN A 24 -13.66 -4.12 14.83
C ASN A 24 -14.83 -4.41 13.89
N HIS A 25 -14.98 -5.68 13.52
CA HIS A 25 -16.03 -6.19 12.64
C HIS A 25 -16.05 -5.61 11.24
N SER A 26 -14.96 -4.95 10.78
CA SER A 26 -14.86 -4.38 9.44
C SER A 26 -14.26 -5.34 8.43
N THR A 27 -14.49 -5.07 7.15
CA THR A 27 -13.81 -5.71 6.03
C THR A 27 -12.78 -4.74 5.44
N VAL A 28 -11.52 -5.16 5.40
CA VAL A 28 -10.40 -4.36 4.90
C VAL A 28 -9.79 -5.00 3.65
N LEU A 29 -9.84 -4.30 2.53
CA LEU A 29 -9.10 -4.68 1.32
C LEU A 29 -7.69 -4.09 1.37
N VAL A 30 -6.68 -4.95 1.29
CA VAL A 30 -5.28 -4.54 1.14
C VAL A 30 -4.79 -4.98 -0.24
N THR A 31 -4.53 -4.04 -1.13
CA THR A 31 -3.93 -4.36 -2.44
C THR A 31 -2.41 -4.39 -2.34
N GLY A 32 -1.75 -5.21 -3.17
CA GLY A 32 -0.30 -5.39 -3.03
C GLY A 32 0.09 -6.05 -1.71
N ALA A 33 -0.76 -6.92 -1.21
CA ALA A 33 -0.68 -7.50 0.13
C ALA A 33 0.61 -8.29 0.41
N THR A 34 1.33 -8.79 -0.61
CA THR A 34 2.62 -9.48 -0.45
C THR A 34 3.84 -8.57 -0.59
N GLY A 35 3.64 -7.24 -0.73
CA GLY A 35 4.70 -6.24 -0.66
C GLY A 35 5.12 -5.93 0.77
N LEU A 36 6.22 -5.18 0.97
CA LEU A 36 6.74 -4.86 2.30
C LEU A 36 5.67 -4.20 3.19
N VAL A 37 5.09 -3.10 2.74
CA VAL A 37 4.07 -2.34 3.50
C VAL A 37 2.76 -3.13 3.58
N GLY A 38 2.29 -3.68 2.45
CA GLY A 38 1.03 -4.43 2.40
C GLY A 38 1.03 -5.64 3.32
N SER A 39 2.13 -6.41 3.34
CA SER A 39 2.22 -7.59 4.19
C SER A 39 2.26 -7.25 5.69
N LEU A 40 2.92 -6.15 6.06
CA LEU A 40 2.92 -5.70 7.45
C LEU A 40 1.52 -5.25 7.89
N ILE A 41 0.78 -4.54 7.04
CA ILE A 41 -0.61 -4.14 7.33
C ILE A 41 -1.50 -5.37 7.54
N VAL A 42 -1.45 -6.34 6.61
CA VAL A 42 -2.22 -7.59 6.75
C VAL A 42 -1.85 -8.33 8.04
N LYS A 43 -0.55 -8.51 8.33
CA LYS A 43 -0.08 -9.16 9.56
C LYS A 43 -0.54 -8.40 10.82
N SER A 44 -0.54 -7.07 10.79
CA SER A 44 -0.99 -6.24 11.91
C SER A 44 -2.48 -6.43 12.21
N ILE A 45 -3.32 -6.51 11.16
CA ILE A 45 -4.75 -6.76 11.31
C ILE A 45 -5.00 -8.18 11.88
N LEU A 46 -4.32 -9.18 11.33
CA LEU A 46 -4.46 -10.56 11.79
C LEU A 46 -3.95 -10.73 13.22
N TYR A 47 -2.90 -10.01 13.60
CA TYR A 47 -2.41 -9.98 14.98
C TYR A 47 -3.43 -9.31 15.92
N ALA A 48 -4.10 -8.24 15.48
CA ALA A 48 -5.18 -7.61 16.25
C ALA A 48 -6.37 -8.55 16.44
N ASN A 49 -6.73 -9.34 15.43
CA ASN A 49 -7.74 -10.39 15.57
C ASN A 49 -7.37 -11.41 16.63
N GLN A 50 -6.11 -11.85 16.67
CA GLN A 50 -5.62 -12.82 17.66
C GLN A 50 -5.56 -12.23 19.08
N ALA A 51 -5.05 -10.99 19.22
CA ALA A 51 -4.78 -10.38 20.51
C ALA A 51 -6.00 -9.72 21.16
N LEU A 52 -6.91 -9.15 20.36
CA LEU A 52 -8.05 -8.35 20.82
C LEU A 52 -9.42 -8.91 20.40
N ASN A 53 -9.46 -10.04 19.68
CA ASN A 53 -10.68 -10.57 19.07
C ASN A 53 -11.42 -9.52 18.21
N ALA A 54 -10.67 -8.75 17.42
CA ALA A 54 -11.20 -7.63 16.64
C ALA A 54 -12.16 -8.04 15.51
N GLN A 55 -12.13 -9.30 15.06
CA GLN A 55 -13.02 -9.89 14.04
C GLN A 55 -13.01 -9.10 12.70
N ILE A 56 -11.84 -8.65 12.29
CA ILE A 56 -11.66 -7.93 11.03
C ILE A 56 -11.43 -8.92 9.91
N THR A 57 -12.23 -8.86 8.84
CA THR A 57 -12.00 -9.64 7.62
C THR A 57 -10.99 -8.94 6.73
N VAL A 58 -9.95 -9.65 6.29
CA VAL A 58 -8.91 -9.12 5.41
C VAL A 58 -9.04 -9.72 4.02
N LEU A 59 -9.34 -8.88 3.04
CA LEU A 59 -9.24 -9.21 1.63
C LEU A 59 -7.83 -8.84 1.14
N ALA A 60 -6.97 -9.81 0.99
CA ALA A 60 -5.59 -9.61 0.54
C ALA A 60 -5.51 -9.78 -0.98
N SER A 61 -5.44 -8.67 -1.73
CA SER A 61 -5.28 -8.73 -3.19
C SER A 61 -3.84 -9.07 -3.55
N VAL A 62 -3.67 -10.21 -4.23
CA VAL A 62 -2.37 -10.81 -4.54
C VAL A 62 -2.32 -11.30 -6.00
N ARG A 63 -1.15 -11.23 -6.62
CA ARG A 63 -0.91 -11.75 -7.99
C ARG A 63 -0.35 -13.17 -8.00
N ASN A 64 0.28 -13.59 -6.91
CA ASN A 64 0.90 -14.89 -6.76
C ASN A 64 0.41 -15.51 -5.44
N LEU A 65 -0.43 -16.52 -5.56
CA LEU A 65 -1.08 -17.19 -4.42
C LEU A 65 -0.08 -18.00 -3.60
N GLU A 66 0.89 -18.66 -4.23
CA GLU A 66 1.94 -19.43 -3.54
C GLU A 66 2.76 -18.50 -2.63
N LYS A 67 3.27 -17.39 -3.19
CA LYS A 67 3.95 -16.37 -2.40
C LYS A 67 3.08 -15.83 -1.26
N ALA A 68 1.79 -15.64 -1.48
CA ALA A 68 0.88 -15.15 -0.46
C ALA A 68 0.73 -16.16 0.67
N THR A 69 0.54 -17.43 0.35
CA THR A 69 0.45 -18.52 1.32
C THR A 69 1.70 -18.58 2.19
N ASP A 70 2.89 -18.50 1.59
CA ASP A 70 4.15 -18.49 2.33
C ASP A 70 4.30 -17.24 3.20
N THR A 71 3.96 -16.05 2.65
CA THR A 71 4.08 -14.78 3.37
C THR A 71 3.24 -14.74 4.64
N PHE A 72 2.09 -15.40 4.64
CA PHE A 72 1.11 -15.37 5.74
C PHE A 72 0.95 -16.72 6.46
N ALA A 73 1.87 -17.67 6.25
CA ALA A 73 1.77 -19.02 6.85
C ALA A 73 1.56 -19.01 8.37
N ASP A 74 2.27 -18.13 9.09
CA ASP A 74 2.16 -17.99 10.56
C ASP A 74 0.88 -17.24 11.01
N PHE A 75 0.14 -16.61 10.08
CA PHE A 75 -1.02 -15.75 10.34
C PHE A 75 -2.30 -16.26 9.67
N SER A 76 -2.22 -17.34 8.88
CA SER A 76 -3.37 -17.82 8.10
C SER A 76 -4.50 -18.29 9.04
N ASN A 77 -5.70 -17.74 8.81
CA ASN A 77 -6.93 -18.10 9.49
C ASN A 77 -8.15 -17.75 8.61
N GLU A 78 -9.35 -18.02 9.09
CA GLU A 78 -10.61 -17.78 8.37
C GLU A 78 -10.87 -16.29 8.05
N SER A 79 -10.22 -15.36 8.76
CA SER A 79 -10.36 -13.93 8.52
C SER A 79 -9.50 -13.44 7.35
N LEU A 80 -8.59 -14.25 6.81
CA LEU A 80 -7.73 -13.90 5.67
C LEU A 80 -8.23 -14.57 4.40
N ILE A 81 -8.67 -13.75 3.45
CA ILE A 81 -9.18 -14.18 2.14
C ILE A 81 -8.26 -13.62 1.05
N PHE A 82 -7.69 -14.50 0.23
CA PHE A 82 -6.90 -14.07 -0.92
C PHE A 82 -7.81 -13.74 -2.11
N VAL A 83 -7.60 -12.53 -2.68
CA VAL A 83 -8.27 -12.05 -3.88
C VAL A 83 -7.24 -12.01 -5.00
N THR A 84 -7.47 -12.76 -6.06
CA THR A 84 -6.57 -12.88 -7.22
C THR A 84 -7.05 -12.12 -8.45
N ASP A 85 -8.20 -11.45 -8.36
CA ASP A 85 -8.76 -10.68 -9.45
C ASP A 85 -7.88 -9.49 -9.82
N SER A 86 -7.85 -9.19 -11.11
CA SER A 86 -7.05 -8.10 -11.64
C SER A 86 -7.60 -6.75 -11.21
N LEU A 87 -6.76 -5.93 -10.58
CA LEU A 87 -7.10 -4.54 -10.28
C LEU A 87 -7.25 -3.65 -11.55
N LEU A 88 -6.88 -4.17 -12.73
CA LEU A 88 -6.99 -3.46 -14.01
C LEU A 88 -8.37 -3.59 -14.65
N SER A 89 -9.26 -4.37 -14.03
CA SER A 89 -10.66 -4.56 -14.45
C SER A 89 -11.60 -3.99 -13.38
N PRO A 90 -12.89 -3.73 -13.72
CA PRO A 90 -13.88 -3.36 -12.73
C PRO A 90 -13.95 -4.36 -11.58
N LEU A 91 -13.99 -3.86 -10.36
CA LEU A 91 -13.91 -4.68 -9.16
C LEU A 91 -15.32 -5.07 -8.68
N HIS A 92 -15.49 -6.34 -8.36
CA HIS A 92 -16.69 -6.89 -7.77
C HIS A 92 -16.30 -7.74 -6.57
N PHE A 93 -16.94 -7.52 -5.43
CA PHE A 93 -16.72 -8.26 -4.20
C PHE A 93 -18.07 -8.72 -3.66
N ASP A 94 -18.14 -9.94 -3.17
CA ASP A 94 -19.36 -10.50 -2.56
C ASP A 94 -19.72 -9.84 -1.23
N GLN A 95 -18.74 -9.20 -0.60
CA GLN A 95 -18.88 -8.54 0.70
C GLN A 95 -18.61 -7.04 0.60
N THR A 96 -19.30 -6.27 1.44
CA THR A 96 -19.06 -4.83 1.54
C THR A 96 -17.69 -4.58 2.14
N ILE A 97 -16.90 -3.71 1.53
CA ILE A 97 -15.59 -3.27 2.01
C ILE A 97 -15.74 -1.96 2.76
N ASP A 98 -15.26 -1.91 4.00
CA ASP A 98 -15.28 -0.71 4.84
C ASP A 98 -14.04 0.15 4.63
N PHE A 99 -12.88 -0.51 4.43
CA PHE A 99 -11.60 0.17 4.25
C PHE A 99 -10.79 -0.43 3.11
N ILE A 100 -10.16 0.42 2.33
CA ILE A 100 -9.20 0.04 1.30
C ILE A 100 -7.85 0.65 1.63
N VAL A 101 -6.80 -0.18 1.68
CA VAL A 101 -5.41 0.28 1.71
C VAL A 101 -4.74 -0.10 0.40
N HIS A 102 -4.58 0.89 -0.48
CA HIS A 102 -4.04 0.68 -1.80
C HIS A 102 -2.52 0.81 -1.81
N THR A 103 -1.81 -0.32 -1.63
CA THR A 103 -0.34 -0.38 -1.66
C THR A 103 0.21 -0.96 -2.97
N ALA A 104 -0.65 -1.51 -3.83
CA ALA A 104 -0.21 -2.11 -5.09
C ALA A 104 0.50 -1.08 -5.98
N SER A 105 1.74 -1.38 -6.33
CA SER A 105 2.54 -0.54 -7.23
C SER A 105 3.69 -1.37 -7.79
N ILE A 106 4.14 -1.04 -8.99
CA ILE A 106 5.39 -1.59 -9.55
C ILE A 106 6.53 -0.73 -9.00
N THR A 107 7.34 -1.29 -8.09
CA THR A 107 8.42 -0.57 -7.39
C THR A 107 9.82 -1.04 -7.79
N ALA A 108 9.94 -2.04 -8.66
CA ALA A 108 11.22 -2.52 -9.15
C ALA A 108 11.83 -1.53 -10.15
N SER A 109 13.03 -1.02 -9.85
CA SER A 109 13.71 -0.04 -10.71
C SER A 109 13.94 -0.54 -12.13
N LYS A 110 14.15 -1.85 -12.31
CA LYS A 110 14.27 -2.48 -13.62
C LYS A 110 13.01 -2.29 -14.46
N GLU A 111 11.85 -2.61 -13.90
CA GLU A 111 10.55 -2.44 -14.57
C GLU A 111 10.28 -0.98 -14.95
N MET A 112 10.69 -0.02 -14.12
CA MET A 112 10.51 1.41 -14.41
C MET A 112 11.31 1.87 -15.64
N VAL A 113 12.38 1.17 -16.00
CA VAL A 113 13.20 1.48 -17.17
C VAL A 113 12.79 0.65 -18.40
N GLU A 114 12.51 -0.64 -18.20
CA GLU A 114 12.21 -1.57 -19.30
C GLU A 114 10.74 -1.53 -19.74
N ASN A 115 9.81 -1.19 -18.83
CA ASN A 115 8.37 -1.14 -19.09
C ASN A 115 7.71 0.09 -18.45
N PRO A 116 8.16 1.32 -18.76
CA PRO A 116 7.63 2.54 -18.13
C PRO A 116 6.13 2.75 -18.41
N THR A 117 5.66 2.38 -19.58
CA THR A 117 4.23 2.46 -19.94
C THR A 117 3.38 1.54 -19.05
N GLY A 118 3.83 0.31 -18.82
CA GLY A 118 3.16 -0.62 -17.92
C GLY A 118 3.11 -0.12 -16.48
N VAL A 119 4.15 0.56 -16.00
CA VAL A 119 4.18 1.19 -14.67
C VAL A 119 3.10 2.27 -14.56
N LEU A 120 3.00 3.18 -15.52
CA LEU A 120 2.02 4.27 -15.56
C LEU A 120 0.59 3.73 -15.63
N LEU A 121 0.31 2.87 -16.60
CA LEU A 121 -1.03 2.33 -16.82
C LEU A 121 -1.50 1.48 -15.64
N THR A 122 -0.64 0.61 -15.10
CA THR A 122 -0.99 -0.21 -13.94
C THR A 122 -1.35 0.66 -12.74
N ALA A 123 -0.56 1.69 -12.44
CA ALA A 123 -0.84 2.58 -11.33
C ALA A 123 -2.16 3.35 -11.53
N PHE A 124 -2.36 3.93 -12.69
CA PHE A 124 -3.55 4.72 -13.02
C PHE A 124 -4.83 3.87 -13.02
N GLU A 125 -4.84 2.76 -13.77
CA GLU A 125 -6.02 1.90 -13.93
C GLU A 125 -6.43 1.25 -12.60
N SER A 126 -5.48 0.72 -11.83
CA SER A 126 -5.79 0.13 -10.53
C SER A 126 -6.36 1.15 -9.54
N THR A 127 -5.77 2.35 -9.47
CA THR A 127 -6.27 3.44 -8.62
C THR A 127 -7.66 3.88 -9.05
N LYS A 128 -7.88 4.08 -10.36
CA LYS A 128 -9.19 4.44 -10.94
C LYS A 128 -10.26 3.41 -10.58
N ASN A 129 -9.99 2.12 -10.78
CA ASN A 129 -10.98 1.06 -10.53
C ASN A 129 -11.36 0.98 -9.04
N LEU A 130 -10.41 1.20 -8.13
CA LEU A 130 -10.69 1.29 -6.69
C LEU A 130 -11.53 2.54 -6.36
N LEU A 131 -11.24 3.69 -6.96
CA LEU A 131 -12.02 4.91 -6.79
C LEU A 131 -13.45 4.76 -7.35
N GLU A 132 -13.63 4.09 -8.48
CA GLU A 132 -14.98 3.77 -9.01
C GLU A 132 -15.74 2.84 -8.05
N TYR A 133 -15.05 1.88 -7.40
CA TYR A 133 -15.65 1.07 -6.33
C TYR A 133 -16.10 1.95 -5.15
N VAL A 134 -15.21 2.81 -4.62
CA VAL A 134 -15.55 3.71 -3.50
C VAL A 134 -16.69 4.65 -3.85
N LYS A 135 -16.75 5.13 -5.09
CA LYS A 135 -17.81 6.02 -5.56
C LYS A 135 -19.21 5.40 -5.47
N VAL A 136 -19.35 4.11 -5.74
CA VAL A 136 -20.65 3.40 -5.62
C VAL A 136 -20.88 2.82 -4.22
N HIS A 137 -19.86 2.87 -3.35
CA HIS A 137 -19.91 2.46 -1.94
C HIS A 137 -19.42 3.60 -1.04
N PRO A 138 -20.19 4.68 -0.84
CA PRO A 138 -19.71 5.92 -0.21
C PRO A 138 -19.35 5.80 1.28
N SER A 139 -19.73 4.72 1.95
CA SER A 139 -19.27 4.39 3.32
C SER A 139 -17.83 3.85 3.35
N CYS A 140 -17.34 3.32 2.24
CA CYS A 140 -15.98 2.82 2.14
C CYS A 140 -14.97 3.97 2.20
N LYS A 141 -13.90 3.76 2.98
CA LYS A 141 -12.79 4.73 3.12
C LYS A 141 -11.54 4.15 2.47
N MET A 142 -10.77 4.99 1.78
CA MET A 142 -9.58 4.53 1.08
C MET A 142 -8.35 5.36 1.46
N VAL A 143 -7.24 4.67 1.70
CA VAL A 143 -5.90 5.26 1.77
C VAL A 143 -5.09 4.82 0.56
N TYR A 144 -4.65 5.78 -0.24
CA TYR A 144 -3.70 5.56 -1.32
C TYR A 144 -2.27 5.71 -0.80
N ILE A 145 -1.46 4.67 -0.96
CA ILE A 145 -0.05 4.73 -0.55
C ILE A 145 0.79 5.32 -1.68
N SER A 146 1.18 6.56 -1.47
CA SER A 146 2.07 7.33 -2.34
C SER A 146 3.53 7.17 -1.90
N SER A 147 4.41 8.03 -2.37
CA SER A 147 5.86 7.94 -2.16
C SER A 147 6.47 9.32 -2.01
N MET A 148 7.59 9.43 -1.29
CA MET A 148 8.41 10.64 -1.28
C MET A 148 8.90 11.06 -2.68
N GLU A 149 8.98 10.14 -3.64
CA GLU A 149 9.35 10.46 -5.01
C GLU A 149 8.34 11.38 -5.71
N TYR A 150 7.12 11.49 -5.17
CA TYR A 150 6.13 12.50 -5.57
C TYR A 150 6.71 13.92 -5.57
N TYR A 151 7.57 14.24 -4.59
CA TYR A 151 8.14 15.58 -4.46
C TYR A 151 9.09 15.95 -5.59
N GLY A 152 9.73 14.97 -6.27
CA GLY A 152 10.72 15.22 -7.30
C GLY A 152 12.00 15.85 -6.73
N GLN A 153 12.71 16.59 -7.55
CA GLN A 153 13.89 17.37 -7.17
C GLN A 153 13.46 18.69 -6.51
N VAL A 154 13.43 18.71 -5.20
CA VAL A 154 13.21 19.95 -4.44
C VAL A 154 14.51 20.74 -4.33
N THR A 155 14.43 22.07 -4.17
CA THR A 155 15.59 22.93 -3.99
C THR A 155 16.20 22.76 -2.60
N ASP A 156 17.50 23.03 -2.44
CA ASP A 156 18.23 22.91 -1.18
C ASP A 156 17.81 23.96 -0.12
N ASP A 157 16.89 24.85 -0.46
CA ASP A 157 16.41 25.93 0.43
C ASP A 157 15.45 25.44 1.53
N TYR A 158 15.05 24.17 1.50
CA TYR A 158 14.09 23.63 2.46
C TYR A 158 14.79 22.77 3.52
N THR A 159 14.66 23.15 4.79
CA THR A 159 15.05 22.31 5.93
C THR A 159 14.18 21.04 6.00
N ASN A 160 12.87 21.20 5.69
CA ASN A 160 11.90 20.12 5.60
C ASN A 160 11.01 20.34 4.39
N VAL A 161 10.64 19.25 3.69
CA VAL A 161 9.72 19.29 2.58
C VAL A 161 8.30 19.07 3.12
N THR A 162 7.45 20.07 2.98
CA THR A 162 6.02 20.01 3.34
C THR A 162 5.18 19.55 2.15
N GLU A 163 3.93 19.17 2.39
CA GLU A 163 3.05 18.54 1.40
C GLU A 163 2.73 19.44 0.20
N ASP A 164 2.84 20.75 0.35
CA ASP A 164 2.59 21.76 -0.69
C ASP A 164 3.79 21.98 -1.63
N LYS A 165 4.95 21.38 -1.33
CA LYS A 165 6.16 21.55 -2.15
C LYS A 165 6.22 20.54 -3.28
N LEU A 166 6.52 21.04 -4.49
CA LEU A 166 6.75 20.23 -5.68
C LEU A 166 8.02 20.68 -6.36
N GLY A 167 8.90 19.71 -6.61
CA GLY A 167 10.12 19.91 -7.36
C GLY A 167 10.00 19.40 -8.80
N TYR A 168 11.08 19.55 -9.53
CA TYR A 168 11.20 19.16 -10.94
C TYR A 168 11.32 17.64 -11.10
N ILE A 169 10.69 17.10 -12.14
CA ILE A 169 10.89 15.74 -12.64
C ILE A 169 11.17 15.83 -14.14
N ASP A 170 12.28 15.24 -14.59
CA ASP A 170 12.65 15.17 -16.00
C ASP A 170 11.82 14.08 -16.71
N LEU A 171 10.77 14.49 -17.39
CA LEU A 171 9.84 13.58 -18.09
C LEU A 171 10.47 12.86 -19.29
N SER A 172 11.64 13.29 -19.77
CA SER A 172 12.34 12.61 -20.86
C SER A 172 12.96 11.27 -20.43
N LYS A 173 13.09 11.03 -19.14
CA LYS A 173 13.68 9.82 -18.57
C LYS A 173 12.63 8.75 -18.30
N PRO A 174 12.80 7.50 -18.79
CA PRO A 174 11.85 6.41 -18.52
C PRO A 174 11.54 6.20 -17.04
N ARG A 175 12.56 6.37 -16.18
CA ARG A 175 12.44 6.21 -14.71
C ARG A 175 11.43 7.18 -14.08
N SER A 176 11.14 8.29 -14.73
CA SER A 176 10.16 9.30 -14.27
C SER A 176 8.72 8.78 -14.28
N CYS A 177 8.46 7.66 -14.94
CA CYS A 177 7.15 6.99 -14.91
C CYS A 177 6.65 6.71 -13.50
N TYR A 178 7.52 6.36 -12.56
CA TYR A 178 7.11 6.05 -11.19
C TYR A 178 6.70 7.28 -10.38
N PRO A 179 7.54 8.32 -10.21
CA PRO A 179 7.12 9.52 -9.50
C PRO A 179 5.92 10.21 -10.16
N GLU A 180 5.85 10.25 -11.48
CA GLU A 180 4.69 10.81 -12.18
C GLU A 180 3.44 9.94 -12.02
N SER A 181 3.55 8.61 -11.98
CA SER A 181 2.41 7.76 -11.63
C SER A 181 1.86 8.08 -10.23
N LYS A 182 2.74 8.39 -9.26
CA LYS A 182 2.31 8.80 -7.93
C LYS A 182 1.59 10.15 -7.95
N ARG A 183 2.09 11.13 -8.72
CA ARG A 183 1.45 12.43 -8.90
C ARG A 183 0.08 12.33 -9.54
N VAL A 184 -0.04 11.61 -10.64
CA VAL A 184 -1.33 11.47 -11.34
C VAL A 184 -2.36 10.72 -10.50
N CYS A 185 -1.95 9.68 -9.76
CA CYS A 185 -2.86 8.95 -8.89
C CYS A 185 -3.33 9.78 -7.69
N GLU A 186 -2.46 10.60 -7.07
CA GLU A 186 -2.90 11.53 -6.02
C GLU A 186 -3.85 12.61 -6.58
N ALA A 187 -3.55 13.16 -7.76
CA ALA A 187 -4.44 14.10 -8.41
C ALA A 187 -5.81 13.47 -8.72
N LEU A 188 -5.82 12.21 -9.15
CA LEU A 188 -7.05 11.44 -9.37
C LEU A 188 -7.82 11.24 -8.06
N CYS A 189 -7.17 10.83 -6.98
CA CYS A 189 -7.80 10.71 -5.66
C CYS A 189 -8.45 12.03 -5.23
N ASN A 190 -7.73 13.14 -5.33
CA ASN A 190 -8.23 14.47 -4.97
C ASN A 190 -9.42 14.89 -5.86
N ALA A 191 -9.38 14.62 -7.15
CA ALA A 191 -10.47 14.91 -8.08
C ALA A 191 -11.75 14.16 -7.67
N TYR A 192 -11.63 12.87 -7.34
CA TYR A 192 -12.77 12.07 -6.86
C TYR A 192 -13.30 12.54 -5.51
N VAL A 193 -12.43 12.93 -4.58
CA VAL A 193 -12.84 13.53 -3.30
C VAL A 193 -13.68 14.78 -3.53
N VAL A 194 -13.20 15.70 -4.36
CA VAL A 194 -13.90 16.98 -4.62
C VAL A 194 -15.18 16.76 -5.41
N GLN A 195 -15.15 15.93 -6.45
CA GLN A 195 -16.28 15.77 -7.36
C GLN A 195 -17.39 14.90 -6.78
N TYR A 196 -17.07 13.89 -6.00
CA TYR A 196 -18.00 12.87 -5.53
C TYR A 196 -18.13 12.83 -3.99
N ASN A 197 -17.42 13.70 -3.27
CA ASN A 197 -17.41 13.77 -1.80
C ASN A 197 -16.99 12.44 -1.16
N LEU A 198 -15.92 11.81 -1.67
CA LEU A 198 -15.45 10.51 -1.19
C LEU A 198 -14.52 10.63 0.02
N ASN A 199 -14.48 9.60 0.83
CA ASN A 199 -13.54 9.43 1.95
C ASN A 199 -12.23 8.79 1.47
N VAL A 200 -11.38 9.57 0.81
CA VAL A 200 -10.08 9.10 0.29
C VAL A 200 -8.98 10.04 0.75
N CYS A 201 -7.85 9.48 1.18
CA CYS A 201 -6.65 10.26 1.46
C CYS A 201 -5.40 9.58 0.89
N SER A 202 -4.33 10.34 0.70
CA SER A 202 -3.03 9.86 0.24
C SER A 202 -2.00 9.94 1.36
N ALA A 203 -1.18 8.89 1.51
CA ALA A 203 -0.06 8.85 2.46
C ALA A 203 1.25 8.72 1.68
N ARG A 204 2.09 9.77 1.68
CA ARG A 204 3.40 9.78 1.03
C ARG A 204 4.43 9.16 1.95
N LEU A 205 4.79 7.91 1.71
CA LEU A 205 5.80 7.24 2.51
C LEU A 205 7.20 7.69 2.09
N ALA A 206 8.04 7.96 3.10
CA ALA A 206 9.48 8.11 2.93
C ALA A 206 10.13 6.74 2.62
N GLN A 207 11.45 6.65 2.70
CA GLN A 207 12.13 5.36 2.53
C GLN A 207 11.72 4.41 3.67
N THR A 208 11.10 3.29 3.28
CA THR A 208 10.58 2.31 4.22
C THR A 208 11.51 1.11 4.28
N PHE A 209 11.94 0.76 5.49
CA PHE A 209 12.75 -0.40 5.81
C PHE A 209 12.22 -1.04 7.10
N GLY A 210 12.32 -2.36 7.21
CA GLY A 210 11.87 -3.06 8.42
C GLY A 210 11.78 -4.57 8.22
N ALA A 211 11.13 -5.25 9.14
CA ALA A 211 10.90 -6.68 9.08
C ALA A 211 10.19 -7.08 7.77
N GLY A 212 10.67 -8.13 7.11
CA GLY A 212 10.14 -8.61 5.83
C GLY A 212 10.81 -8.02 4.59
N VAL A 213 11.83 -7.16 4.72
CA VAL A 213 12.68 -6.76 3.59
C VAL A 213 13.39 -8.00 3.04
N PRO A 214 13.22 -8.34 1.75
CA PRO A 214 13.82 -9.54 1.19
C PRO A 214 15.35 -9.44 1.12
N LEU A 215 16.04 -10.56 1.27
CA LEU A 215 17.49 -10.63 1.11
C LEU A 215 17.97 -10.21 -0.29
N SER A 216 17.10 -10.28 -1.30
CA SER A 216 17.38 -9.81 -2.67
C SER A 216 17.23 -8.29 -2.84
N ASP A 217 16.82 -7.55 -1.82
CA ASP A 217 16.70 -6.09 -1.90
C ASP A 217 18.10 -5.46 -2.12
N ASN A 218 18.21 -4.65 -3.18
CA ASN A 218 19.47 -4.02 -3.60
C ASN A 218 19.56 -2.54 -3.21
N ARG A 219 18.58 -2.02 -2.46
CA ARG A 219 18.65 -0.64 -1.96
C ARG A 219 19.83 -0.48 -0.98
N VAL A 220 20.41 0.72 -0.94
CA VAL A 220 21.65 1.02 -0.20
C VAL A 220 21.58 0.55 1.26
N PHE A 221 20.49 0.86 1.96
CA PHE A 221 20.32 0.46 3.36
C PHE A 221 20.21 -1.07 3.56
N ALA A 222 19.58 -1.78 2.59
CA ALA A 222 19.52 -3.23 2.63
C ALA A 222 20.90 -3.86 2.39
N GLN A 223 21.73 -3.22 1.54
CA GLN A 223 23.11 -3.66 1.32
C GLN A 223 23.96 -3.45 2.57
N PHE A 224 23.85 -2.32 3.24
CA PHE A 224 24.54 -2.08 4.51
C PHE A 224 24.15 -3.10 5.58
N ALA A 225 22.86 -3.36 5.75
CA ALA A 225 22.37 -4.36 6.71
C ALA A 225 22.88 -5.78 6.43
N LYS A 226 23.15 -6.14 5.15
CA LYS A 226 23.75 -7.43 4.79
C LYS A 226 25.24 -7.50 5.04
N SER A 227 25.92 -6.35 5.09
CA SER A 227 27.37 -6.26 5.25
C SER A 227 27.80 -6.15 6.71
N ALA A 228 26.84 -5.92 7.61
CA ALA A 228 27.04 -5.86 9.07
C ALA A 228 26.94 -7.25 9.71
#